data_988a55520cf2ecea4dca4df68b7ca400
#
_entry.id   988a55520cf2ecea4dca4df68b7ca400
#
_cell.length_a   1.000
_cell.length_b   1.000
_cell.length_c   1.000
_cell.angle_alpha   90.00
_cell.angle_beta   90.00
_cell.angle_gamma   90.00
#
_symmetry.space_group_name_H-M   'P 1'
#
loop_
_entity.id
_entity.type
_entity.pdbx_description
1 polymer ?
#
loop_
_entity_poly.entity_id
_entity_poly.type
_entity_poly.pdbx_seq_one_letter_code
_entity_poly.pdbx_strand_id
1 'polypeptide(L)'
;MKSSFNKPQSEAITHGKGPALILAGPGSGKTLVITQRVKNLIEKQHIRPSNILVITFTKAAATQMKERFTILMGEGRYPVTFGTFHAVFFSVLKNAYHYTAQNIIREEKKYQILYDIIHRMELEYEDEQEFMSGVLSEISLVKNEGIDLSHYYAKNCAADIFRKIYQQYEACLLYTSPSPR
;
A
#
# COMPACT_ATOMS: atom_id res chain seq x y z
N MET A 1 4.48 -36.71 0.23
CA MET A 1 5.80 -36.38 0.81
C MET A 1 5.64 -35.40 1.96
N LYS A 2 5.99 -35.79 3.20
CA LYS A 2 6.06 -34.86 4.33
C LYS A 2 7.28 -33.98 4.07
N SER A 3 7.08 -32.71 3.72
CA SER A 3 8.18 -31.74 3.67
C SER A 3 8.70 -31.57 5.09
N SER A 4 9.90 -32.05 5.35
CA SER A 4 10.56 -31.81 6.63
C SER A 4 11.03 -30.36 6.66
N PHE A 5 10.43 -29.54 7.53
CA PHE A 5 10.89 -28.19 7.79
C PHE A 5 12.19 -28.22 8.59
N ASN A 6 13.13 -27.35 8.26
CA ASN A 6 14.29 -27.15 9.10
C ASN A 6 13.91 -26.39 10.40
N LYS A 7 14.83 -26.34 11.35
CA LYS A 7 14.57 -25.72 12.65
C LYS A 7 14.06 -24.27 12.57
N PRO A 8 14.70 -23.32 11.82
CA PRO A 8 14.21 -21.96 11.68
C PRO A 8 12.82 -21.87 11.01
N GLN A 9 12.55 -22.70 10.01
CA GLN A 9 11.24 -22.77 9.37
C GLN A 9 10.16 -23.24 10.37
N SER A 10 10.48 -24.27 11.17
CA SER A 10 9.55 -24.77 12.18
C SER A 10 9.27 -23.74 13.25
N GLU A 11 10.28 -23.04 13.73
CA GLU A 11 10.15 -21.94 14.68
C GLU A 11 9.27 -20.81 14.13
N ALA A 12 9.47 -20.41 12.86
CA ALA A 12 8.66 -19.41 12.18
C ALA A 12 7.19 -19.85 12.05
N ILE A 13 6.93 -21.12 11.73
CA ILE A 13 5.56 -21.68 11.61
C ILE A 13 4.84 -21.70 12.95
N THR A 14 5.53 -22.09 14.01
CA THR A 14 4.93 -22.32 15.34
C THR A 14 4.99 -21.11 16.26
N HIS A 15 5.65 -20.01 15.85
CA HIS A 15 5.76 -18.80 16.66
C HIS A 15 4.40 -18.38 17.21
N GLY A 16 4.34 -18.11 18.51
CA GLY A 16 3.13 -17.78 19.23
C GLY A 16 2.72 -16.31 19.08
N LYS A 17 2.49 -15.65 20.21
CA LYS A 17 2.08 -14.25 20.29
C LYS A 17 3.28 -13.30 20.16
N GLY A 18 3.00 -12.09 19.69
CA GLY A 18 3.97 -11.01 19.58
C GLY A 18 4.60 -10.88 18.19
N PRO A 19 5.36 -9.80 17.98
CA PRO A 19 6.02 -9.55 16.71
C PRO A 19 7.17 -10.54 16.47
N ALA A 20 7.37 -10.93 15.21
CA ALA A 20 8.51 -11.74 14.78
C ALA A 20 9.04 -11.22 13.44
N LEU A 21 10.36 -11.06 13.35
CA LEU A 21 11.06 -10.75 12.11
C LEU A 21 11.76 -12.02 11.61
N ILE A 22 11.46 -12.41 10.36
CA ILE A 22 12.04 -13.59 9.72
C ILE A 22 12.88 -13.13 8.53
N LEU A 23 14.20 -13.30 8.65
CA LEU A 23 15.13 -13.01 7.56
C LEU A 23 15.31 -14.25 6.70
N ALA A 24 15.03 -14.13 5.42
CA ALA A 24 15.03 -15.26 4.50
C ALA A 24 15.47 -14.87 3.09
N GLY A 25 16.50 -15.50 2.56
CA GLY A 25 17.01 -15.30 1.21
C GLY A 25 16.10 -15.85 0.11
N PRO A 26 16.37 -15.57 -1.16
CA PRO A 26 15.70 -16.20 -2.29
C PRO A 26 15.75 -17.73 -2.19
N GLY A 27 14.67 -18.41 -2.59
CA GLY A 27 14.61 -19.89 -2.57
C GLY A 27 14.47 -20.55 -1.20
N SER A 28 14.51 -19.82 -0.08
CA SER A 28 14.41 -20.36 1.29
C SER A 28 13.04 -20.93 1.68
N GLY A 29 12.05 -20.91 0.77
CA GLY A 29 10.71 -21.41 1.04
C GLY A 29 9.78 -20.45 1.79
N LYS A 30 10.04 -19.14 1.77
CA LYS A 30 9.23 -18.10 2.45
C LYS A 30 7.72 -18.28 2.29
N THR A 31 7.26 -18.45 1.06
CA THR A 31 5.82 -18.62 0.75
C THR A 31 5.26 -19.89 1.40
N LEU A 32 6.03 -20.98 1.41
CA LEU A 32 5.63 -22.23 2.05
C LEU A 32 5.51 -22.04 3.57
N VAL A 33 6.50 -21.38 4.19
CA VAL A 33 6.49 -21.09 5.63
C VAL A 33 5.28 -20.23 6.01
N ILE A 34 4.99 -19.17 5.23
CA ILE A 34 3.83 -18.30 5.47
C ILE A 34 2.51 -19.09 5.40
N THR A 35 2.31 -19.88 4.37
CA THR A 35 1.06 -20.67 4.23
C THR A 35 0.91 -21.72 5.32
N GLN A 36 2.01 -22.39 5.71
CA GLN A 36 2.03 -23.33 6.84
C GLN A 36 1.79 -22.63 8.19
N ARG A 37 2.31 -21.41 8.36
CA ARG A 37 2.03 -20.61 9.55
C ARG A 37 0.54 -20.28 9.65
N VAL A 38 -0.10 -19.86 8.56
CA VAL A 38 -1.55 -19.59 8.55
C VAL A 38 -2.33 -20.84 8.94
N LYS A 39 -1.97 -22.01 8.37
CA LYS A 39 -2.54 -23.29 8.78
C LYS A 39 -2.35 -23.57 10.26
N ASN A 40 -1.14 -23.38 10.79
CA ASN A 40 -0.84 -23.58 12.21
C ASN A 40 -1.67 -22.65 13.11
N LEU A 41 -1.81 -21.37 12.72
CA LEU A 41 -2.65 -20.41 13.46
C LEU A 41 -4.09 -20.90 13.58
N ILE A 42 -4.65 -21.48 12.51
CA ILE A 42 -6.03 -21.99 12.50
C ILE A 42 -6.14 -23.31 13.30
N GLU A 43 -5.33 -24.31 12.95
CA GLU A 43 -5.51 -25.66 13.46
C GLU A 43 -4.96 -25.89 14.86
N LYS A 44 -3.85 -25.22 15.21
CA LYS A 44 -3.15 -25.42 16.50
C LYS A 44 -3.37 -24.30 17.49
N GLN A 45 -3.45 -23.06 17.01
CA GLN A 45 -3.66 -21.90 17.88
C GLN A 45 -5.13 -21.45 17.92
N HIS A 46 -6.01 -22.12 17.15
CA HIS A 46 -7.45 -21.88 17.12
C HIS A 46 -7.84 -20.43 16.79
N ILE A 47 -7.00 -19.75 16.00
CA ILE A 47 -7.30 -18.40 15.54
C ILE A 47 -8.39 -18.47 14.44
N ARG A 48 -9.42 -17.66 14.59
CA ARG A 48 -10.48 -17.56 13.56
C ARG A 48 -9.89 -17.14 12.23
N PRO A 49 -10.17 -17.85 11.11
CA PRO A 49 -9.61 -17.50 9.81
C PRO A 49 -9.90 -16.07 9.35
N SER A 50 -11.07 -15.51 9.73
CA SER A 50 -11.43 -14.11 9.44
C SER A 50 -10.55 -13.07 10.15
N ASN A 51 -9.84 -13.47 11.19
CA ASN A 51 -8.92 -12.61 11.94
C ASN A 51 -7.47 -12.69 11.44
N ILE A 52 -7.25 -13.45 10.36
CA ILE A 52 -5.91 -13.60 9.76
C ILE A 52 -5.84 -12.78 8.49
N LEU A 53 -4.84 -11.93 8.43
CA LEU A 53 -4.54 -11.07 7.29
C LEU A 53 -3.11 -11.34 6.79
N VAL A 54 -2.99 -11.66 5.51
CA VAL A 54 -1.71 -11.85 4.82
C VAL A 54 -1.54 -10.76 3.77
N ILE A 55 -0.53 -9.92 3.97
CA ILE A 55 -0.26 -8.78 3.08
C ILE A 55 1.02 -9.01 2.29
N THR A 56 1.01 -8.62 1.02
CA THR A 56 2.16 -8.67 0.11
C THR A 56 2.18 -7.44 -0.80
N PHE A 57 3.29 -7.22 -1.50
CA PHE A 57 3.43 -6.07 -2.40
C PHE A 57 2.64 -6.22 -3.69
N THR A 58 2.57 -7.42 -4.27
CA THR A 58 1.96 -7.63 -5.59
C THR A 58 0.68 -8.45 -5.51
N LYS A 59 -0.27 -8.13 -6.40
CA LYS A 59 -1.52 -8.88 -6.54
C LYS A 59 -1.25 -10.34 -6.93
N ALA A 60 -0.26 -10.57 -7.81
CA ALA A 60 0.13 -11.91 -8.23
C ALA A 60 0.61 -12.76 -7.04
N ALA A 61 1.46 -12.22 -6.15
CA ALA A 61 1.91 -12.92 -4.95
C ALA A 61 0.76 -13.21 -3.98
N ALA A 62 -0.16 -12.25 -3.79
CA ALA A 62 -1.34 -12.47 -2.95
C ALA A 62 -2.21 -13.61 -3.49
N THR A 63 -2.47 -13.64 -4.80
CA THR A 63 -3.24 -14.70 -5.46
C THR A 63 -2.54 -16.06 -5.32
N GLN A 64 -1.25 -16.13 -5.61
CA GLN A 64 -0.47 -17.37 -5.49
C GLN A 64 -0.46 -17.90 -4.05
N MET A 65 -0.32 -17.01 -3.05
CA MET A 65 -0.37 -17.43 -1.64
C MET A 65 -1.74 -17.96 -1.27
N LYS A 66 -2.81 -17.32 -1.72
CA LYS A 66 -4.19 -17.77 -1.50
C LYS A 66 -4.43 -19.15 -2.11
N GLU A 67 -4.03 -19.38 -3.37
CA GLU A 67 -4.17 -20.66 -4.04
C GLU A 67 -3.41 -21.78 -3.31
N ARG A 68 -2.14 -21.53 -2.94
CA ARG A 68 -1.34 -22.50 -2.17
C ARG A 68 -1.97 -22.81 -0.81
N PHE A 69 -2.51 -21.81 -0.14
CA PHE A 69 -3.20 -21.98 1.12
C PHE A 69 -4.48 -22.83 0.94
N THR A 70 -5.27 -22.57 -0.10
CA THR A 70 -6.48 -23.34 -0.42
C THR A 70 -6.14 -24.81 -0.68
N ILE A 71 -5.10 -25.08 -1.48
CA ILE A 71 -4.64 -26.46 -1.73
C ILE A 71 -4.19 -27.13 -0.42
N LEU A 72 -3.47 -26.39 0.43
CA LEU A 72 -2.95 -26.90 1.70
C LEU A 72 -4.03 -27.24 2.72
N MET A 73 -5.12 -26.48 2.73
CA MET A 73 -6.25 -26.68 3.67
C MET A 73 -7.28 -27.69 3.17
N GLY A 74 -7.28 -28.02 1.87
CA GLY A 74 -8.24 -28.92 1.27
C GLY A 74 -9.65 -28.34 1.20
N GLU A 75 -10.66 -29.24 1.21
CA GLU A 75 -12.07 -28.84 1.20
C GLU A 75 -12.45 -28.14 2.49
N GLY A 76 -12.83 -26.88 2.36
CA GLY A 76 -13.27 -26.04 3.48
C GLY A 76 -13.28 -24.57 3.12
N ARG A 77 -14.17 -23.80 3.76
CA ARG A 77 -14.22 -22.36 3.57
C ARG A 77 -13.48 -21.66 4.71
N TYR A 78 -12.28 -21.22 4.43
CA TYR A 78 -11.43 -20.48 5.38
C TYR A 78 -11.33 -19.01 4.94
N PRO A 79 -12.09 -18.09 5.54
CA PRO A 79 -12.13 -16.68 5.13
C PRO A 79 -10.89 -15.89 5.62
N VAL A 80 -9.70 -16.39 5.28
CA VAL A 80 -8.44 -15.67 5.47
C VAL A 80 -8.32 -14.58 4.41
N THR A 81 -7.93 -13.39 4.80
CA THR A 81 -7.74 -12.27 3.88
C THR A 81 -6.31 -12.29 3.33
N PHE A 82 -6.19 -12.40 2.00
CA PHE A 82 -4.93 -12.25 1.27
C PHE A 82 -5.05 -11.01 0.37
N GLY A 83 -4.10 -10.09 0.45
CA GLY A 83 -4.15 -8.87 -0.35
C GLY A 83 -2.85 -8.11 -0.42
N THR A 84 -2.84 -7.05 -1.23
CA THR A 84 -1.78 -6.05 -1.19
C THR A 84 -2.08 -4.99 -0.12
N PHE A 85 -1.06 -4.25 0.30
CA PHE A 85 -1.24 -3.10 1.20
C PHE A 85 -2.37 -2.19 0.71
N HIS A 86 -2.32 -1.76 -0.54
CA HIS A 86 -3.33 -0.89 -1.13
C HIS A 86 -4.75 -1.48 -1.07
N ALA A 87 -4.91 -2.74 -1.45
CA ALA A 87 -6.22 -3.40 -1.44
C ALA A 87 -6.81 -3.53 -0.04
N VAL A 88 -5.96 -3.87 0.95
CA VAL A 88 -6.37 -4.02 2.35
C VAL A 88 -6.75 -2.66 2.93
N PHE A 89 -5.90 -1.64 2.80
CA PHE A 89 -6.20 -0.31 3.34
C PHE A 89 -7.40 0.33 2.63
N PHE A 90 -7.55 0.14 1.32
CA PHE A 90 -8.76 0.58 0.63
C PHE A 90 -10.02 -0.11 1.15
N SER A 91 -9.94 -1.41 1.47
CA SER A 91 -11.06 -2.12 2.10
C SER A 91 -11.42 -1.54 3.46
N VAL A 92 -10.43 -1.15 4.27
CA VAL A 92 -10.66 -0.45 5.55
C VAL A 92 -11.34 0.89 5.31
N LEU A 93 -10.85 1.71 4.38
CA LEU A 93 -11.45 3.00 4.03
C LEU A 93 -12.88 2.84 3.52
N LYS A 94 -13.12 1.85 2.68
CA LYS A 94 -14.47 1.52 2.19
C LYS A 94 -15.44 1.19 3.31
N ASN A 95 -15.02 0.39 4.27
CA ASN A 95 -15.90 -0.06 5.34
C ASN A 95 -16.08 0.99 6.46
N ALA A 96 -15.01 1.74 6.80
CA ALA A 96 -15.05 2.73 7.87
C ALA A 96 -15.57 4.09 7.42
N TYR A 97 -15.28 4.48 6.17
CA TYR A 97 -15.56 5.83 5.64
C TYR A 97 -16.41 5.83 4.37
N HIS A 98 -16.94 4.67 3.96
CA HIS A 98 -17.76 4.50 2.76
C HIS A 98 -17.11 4.98 1.46
N TYR A 99 -15.76 4.92 1.38
CA TYR A 99 -15.03 5.25 0.15
C TYR A 99 -15.41 4.28 -0.97
N THR A 100 -15.47 4.84 -2.18
CA THR A 100 -15.74 4.10 -3.42
C THR A 100 -14.54 4.24 -4.37
N ALA A 101 -14.55 3.50 -5.48
CA ALA A 101 -13.51 3.66 -6.51
C ALA A 101 -13.46 5.08 -7.10
N GLN A 102 -14.56 5.85 -7.02
CA GLN A 102 -14.65 7.23 -7.46
C GLN A 102 -13.83 8.21 -6.57
N ASN A 103 -13.55 7.82 -5.33
CA ASN A 103 -12.72 8.60 -4.42
C ASN A 103 -11.22 8.43 -4.68
N ILE A 104 -10.84 7.48 -5.54
CA ILE A 104 -9.44 7.30 -5.97
C ILE A 104 -9.18 8.24 -7.14
N ILE A 105 -8.34 9.25 -6.92
CA ILE A 105 -7.94 10.15 -7.99
C ILE A 105 -7.04 9.41 -9.00
N ARG A 106 -7.38 9.53 -10.28
CA ARG A 106 -6.59 8.97 -11.38
C ARG A 106 -5.39 9.86 -11.69
N GLU A 107 -4.33 9.27 -12.24
CA GLU A 107 -3.11 10.02 -12.59
C GLU A 107 -3.42 11.16 -13.56
N GLU A 108 -4.25 10.92 -14.59
CA GLU A 108 -4.63 11.94 -15.57
C GLU A 108 -5.27 13.17 -14.88
N LYS A 109 -6.08 12.92 -13.82
CA LYS A 109 -6.72 13.99 -13.07
C LYS A 109 -5.73 14.78 -12.21
N LYS A 110 -4.71 14.12 -11.67
CA LYS A 110 -3.63 14.77 -10.93
C LYS A 110 -2.86 15.75 -11.84
N TYR A 111 -2.51 15.27 -13.05
CA TYR A 111 -1.85 16.08 -14.06
C TYR A 111 -2.73 17.26 -14.47
N GLN A 112 -4.01 17.06 -14.73
CA GLN A 112 -4.94 18.12 -15.10
C GLN A 112 -5.04 19.21 -14.01
N ILE A 113 -5.17 18.82 -12.75
CA ILE A 113 -5.22 19.77 -11.64
C ILE A 113 -3.93 20.60 -11.57
N LEU A 114 -2.77 19.94 -11.68
CA LEU A 114 -1.49 20.63 -11.64
C LEU A 114 -1.31 21.56 -12.85
N TYR A 115 -1.69 21.10 -14.03
CA TYR A 115 -1.69 21.91 -15.26
C TYR A 115 -2.50 23.20 -15.08
N ASP A 116 -3.73 23.09 -14.59
CA ASP A 116 -4.61 24.25 -14.36
C ASP A 116 -4.01 25.24 -13.32
N ILE A 117 -3.27 24.73 -12.34
CA ILE A 117 -2.61 25.57 -11.32
C ILE A 117 -1.43 26.30 -11.95
N ILE A 118 -0.55 25.61 -12.66
CA ILE A 118 0.66 26.15 -13.27
C ILE A 118 0.30 27.24 -14.28
N HIS A 119 -0.68 26.99 -15.14
CA HIS A 119 -1.14 27.97 -16.13
C HIS A 119 -1.76 29.22 -15.50
N ARG A 120 -2.50 29.08 -14.40
CA ARG A 120 -3.05 30.24 -13.67
C ARG A 120 -1.97 31.06 -12.96
N MET A 121 -0.84 30.44 -12.63
CA MET A 121 0.29 31.11 -11.99
C MET A 121 1.26 31.71 -12.99
N GLU A 122 1.03 31.50 -14.31
CA GLU A 122 1.87 32.00 -15.42
C GLU A 122 3.35 31.66 -15.21
N LEU A 123 3.63 30.40 -14.79
CA LEU A 123 4.99 29.97 -14.52
C LEU A 123 5.72 29.65 -15.82
N GLU A 124 6.98 30.09 -15.91
CA GLU A 124 7.90 29.74 -16.98
C GLU A 124 8.65 28.45 -16.66
N TYR A 125 8.76 27.54 -17.61
CA TYR A 125 9.48 26.26 -17.52
C TYR A 125 10.02 25.89 -18.90
N GLU A 126 11.12 25.15 -18.93
CA GLU A 126 11.75 24.71 -20.20
C GLU A 126 10.98 23.54 -20.83
N ASP A 127 10.62 22.54 -20.03
CA ASP A 127 9.83 21.37 -20.42
C ASP A 127 8.66 21.16 -19.45
N GLU A 128 7.45 21.26 -20.00
CA GLU A 128 6.21 21.15 -19.22
C GLU A 128 6.04 19.76 -18.57
N GLN A 129 6.33 18.69 -19.32
CA GLN A 129 6.13 17.34 -18.82
C GLN A 129 7.14 17.00 -17.72
N GLU A 130 8.40 17.38 -17.89
CA GLU A 130 9.44 17.17 -16.89
C GLU A 130 9.13 17.97 -15.63
N PHE A 131 8.77 19.25 -15.77
CA PHE A 131 8.38 20.11 -14.66
C PHE A 131 7.19 19.54 -13.86
N MET A 132 6.10 19.20 -14.54
CA MET A 132 4.89 18.65 -13.89
C MET A 132 5.17 17.32 -13.19
N SER A 133 5.91 16.41 -13.84
CA SER A 133 6.30 15.13 -13.27
C SER A 133 7.17 15.32 -12.03
N GLY A 134 8.12 16.24 -12.07
CA GLY A 134 8.98 16.60 -10.95
C GLY A 134 8.18 17.14 -9.77
N VAL A 135 7.31 18.11 -10.01
CA VAL A 135 6.46 18.71 -8.97
C VAL A 135 5.50 17.69 -8.35
N LEU A 136 4.86 16.82 -9.14
CA LEU A 136 3.99 15.75 -8.60
C LEU A 136 4.77 14.76 -7.75
N SER A 137 6.00 14.44 -8.14
CA SER A 137 6.88 13.57 -7.36
C SER A 137 7.26 14.20 -6.01
N GLU A 138 7.55 15.50 -5.99
CA GLU A 138 7.84 16.25 -4.78
C GLU A 138 6.61 16.38 -3.87
N ILE A 139 5.41 16.65 -4.43
CA ILE A 139 4.16 16.64 -3.68
C ILE A 139 3.94 15.28 -3.01
N SER A 140 4.16 14.19 -3.76
CA SER A 140 4.02 12.83 -3.23
C SER A 140 5.03 12.54 -2.13
N LEU A 141 6.27 12.97 -2.28
CA LEU A 141 7.31 12.83 -1.26
C LEU A 141 6.94 13.56 0.04
N VAL A 142 6.58 14.83 -0.07
CA VAL A 142 6.18 15.66 1.08
C VAL A 142 5.02 15.03 1.83
N LYS A 143 4.00 14.54 1.11
CA LYS A 143 2.83 13.88 1.72
C LYS A 143 3.17 12.55 2.38
N ASN A 144 3.94 11.71 1.72
CA ASN A 144 4.26 10.37 2.21
C ASN A 144 5.19 10.40 3.44
N GLU A 145 6.13 11.33 3.45
CA GLU A 145 7.10 11.49 4.55
C GLU A 145 6.60 12.42 5.66
N GLY A 146 5.45 13.08 5.47
CA GLY A 146 4.90 14.04 6.44
C GLY A 146 5.81 15.25 6.65
N ILE A 147 6.50 15.70 5.61
CA ILE A 147 7.47 16.80 5.69
C ILE A 147 6.71 18.13 5.88
N ASP A 148 7.16 18.95 6.82
CA ASP A 148 6.66 20.30 6.96
C ASP A 148 7.15 21.17 5.79
N LEU A 149 6.20 21.76 5.06
CA LEU A 149 6.46 22.61 3.91
C LEU A 149 7.34 23.82 4.24
N SER A 150 7.33 24.29 5.48
CA SER A 150 8.18 25.41 5.93
C SER A 150 9.68 25.10 5.84
N HIS A 151 10.02 23.80 5.96
CA HIS A 151 11.38 23.29 5.93
C HIS A 151 11.73 22.52 4.65
N TYR A 152 10.80 22.46 3.68
CA TYR A 152 11.03 21.77 2.43
C TYR A 152 11.63 22.70 1.37
N TYR A 153 12.75 22.28 0.79
CA TYR A 153 13.41 22.93 -0.34
C TYR A 153 13.10 22.16 -1.62
N ALA A 154 12.24 22.72 -2.45
CA ALA A 154 11.87 22.12 -3.72
C ALA A 154 13.05 22.13 -4.70
N LYS A 155 13.11 21.12 -5.57
CA LYS A 155 14.17 20.95 -6.56
C LYS A 155 13.78 21.46 -7.94
N ASN A 156 12.47 21.44 -8.25
CA ASN A 156 11.95 21.76 -9.57
C ASN A 156 11.52 23.22 -9.70
N CYS A 157 11.37 23.96 -8.63
CA CYS A 157 11.06 25.40 -8.62
C CYS A 157 11.46 26.05 -7.30
N ALA A 158 11.33 27.37 -7.22
CA ALA A 158 11.59 28.10 -5.98
C ALA A 158 10.63 27.63 -4.86
N ALA A 159 11.13 27.57 -3.62
CA ALA A 159 10.40 27.00 -2.48
C ALA A 159 9.06 27.69 -2.19
N ASP A 160 8.97 29.00 -2.41
CA ASP A 160 7.74 29.77 -2.25
C ASP A 160 6.70 29.45 -3.35
N ILE A 161 7.16 29.22 -4.58
CA ILE A 161 6.33 28.77 -5.71
C ILE A 161 5.80 27.35 -5.42
N PHE A 162 6.67 26.44 -5.01
CA PHE A 162 6.26 25.07 -4.66
C PHE A 162 5.19 25.06 -3.56
N ARG A 163 5.36 25.87 -2.50
CA ARG A 163 4.37 25.98 -1.42
C ARG A 163 3.01 26.44 -1.93
N LYS A 164 2.97 27.42 -2.82
CA LYS A 164 1.73 27.92 -3.44
C LYS A 164 1.06 26.85 -4.30
N ILE A 165 1.85 26.12 -5.11
CA ILE A 165 1.36 25.00 -5.92
C ILE A 165 0.78 23.91 -5.01
N TYR A 166 1.52 23.50 -4.00
CA TYR A 166 1.10 22.46 -3.06
C TYR A 166 -0.22 22.81 -2.37
N GLN A 167 -0.35 24.05 -1.85
CA GLN A 167 -1.57 24.50 -1.18
C GLN A 167 -2.77 24.52 -2.11
N GLN A 168 -2.61 24.99 -3.35
CA GLN A 168 -3.69 24.99 -4.35
C GLN A 168 -4.05 23.57 -4.77
N TYR A 169 -3.06 22.68 -4.93
CA TYR A 169 -3.27 21.28 -5.27
C TYR A 169 -4.06 20.57 -4.19
N GLU A 170 -3.69 20.72 -2.92
CA GLU A 170 -4.43 20.15 -1.80
C GLU A 170 -5.87 20.69 -1.71
N ALA A 171 -6.05 21.99 -1.90
CA ALA A 171 -7.38 22.59 -1.92
C ALA A 171 -8.25 21.97 -3.04
N CYS A 172 -7.72 21.81 -4.26
CA CYS A 172 -8.43 21.16 -5.36
C CYS A 172 -8.78 19.70 -5.05
N LEU A 173 -7.89 18.94 -4.39
CA LEU A 173 -8.17 17.57 -4.00
C LEU A 173 -9.31 17.48 -2.97
N LEU A 174 -9.37 18.37 -2.01
CA LEU A 174 -10.43 18.43 -1.01
C LEU A 174 -11.80 18.71 -1.62
N TYR A 175 -11.86 19.56 -2.66
CA TYR A 175 -13.11 19.87 -3.37
C TYR A 175 -13.55 18.77 -4.33
N THR A 176 -12.60 18.05 -4.94
CA THR A 176 -12.89 17.00 -5.94
C THR A 176 -13.11 15.62 -5.34
N SER A 177 -12.60 15.40 -4.14
CA SER A 177 -12.81 14.17 -3.36
C SER A 177 -13.39 14.57 -2.00
N PRO A 178 -14.73 14.48 -1.81
CA PRO A 178 -15.31 14.81 -0.52
C PRO A 178 -14.69 13.89 0.54
N SER A 179 -13.81 14.47 1.35
CA SER A 179 -13.30 13.82 2.57
C SER A 179 -14.49 13.61 3.49
N PRO A 180 -14.71 12.44 4.03
CA PRO A 180 -15.72 12.25 5.08
C PRO A 180 -15.30 13.13 6.27
N ARG A 181 -16.23 13.96 6.70
CA ARG A 181 -16.15 14.69 7.97
C ARG A 181 -16.29 13.72 9.14
#